data_1354d3287b87a59a011b9022ed1c675a
#
_entry.id   1354d3287b87a59a011b9022ed1c675a
#
_cell.length_a   1.000
_cell.length_b   1.000
_cell.length_c   1.000
_cell.angle_alpha   90.00
_cell.angle_beta   90.00
_cell.angle_gamma   90.00
#
_symmetry.space_group_name_H-M   'P 1'
#
loop_
_entity.id
_entity.type
_entity.pdbx_description
1 polymer ?
#
loop_
_entity_poly.entity_id
_entity_poly.type
_entity_poly.pdbx_seq_one_letter_code
_entity_poly.pdbx_strand_id
1 'polypeptide(L)'
;VSPSSVIHYHANIHKALKYAVKIDLIDVNPADKVERPKKDRYVGSFYDADEVNALFEAAKGSKLELPILFGAFYGLRRSEAIGLKWDAIDFDQNTITIRHTVTSCDLDGKRVLVASDTTKTKSSMRTLPLVPFMRERLLTLKEEQQENRRLCGRSYIKEYLEYVCVNEIGDLIKPHYVTESFPKLLKAKGMRQIRYHDLRHSCASLLLANGVPMKQIQEWLGHSDFSTTANIYAHLDYSSKLTSADAMLNGLG
;
A
#
# COMPACT_ATOMS: atom_id res chain seq x y z
N VAL A 1 2.99 -23.25 11.69
CA VAL A 1 3.48 -21.86 11.81
C VAL A 1 4.52 -21.64 10.73
N SER A 2 4.44 -20.52 9.96
CA SER A 2 5.39 -20.26 8.87
C SER A 2 6.78 -19.85 9.43
N PRO A 3 7.88 -20.09 8.68
CA PRO A 3 9.21 -19.63 9.05
C PRO A 3 9.24 -18.11 9.37
N SER A 4 8.51 -17.31 8.61
CA SER A 4 8.39 -15.86 8.87
C SER A 4 7.74 -15.56 10.23
N SER A 5 6.70 -16.28 10.61
CA SER A 5 6.05 -16.11 11.92
C SER A 5 6.99 -16.51 13.08
N VAL A 6 7.75 -17.60 12.91
CA VAL A 6 8.75 -18.03 13.90
C VAL A 6 9.82 -16.95 14.10
N ILE A 7 10.32 -16.37 13.00
CA ILE A 7 11.30 -15.28 13.06
C ILE A 7 10.72 -14.05 13.80
N HIS A 8 9.45 -13.71 13.57
CA HIS A 8 8.80 -12.60 14.28
C HIS A 8 8.62 -12.89 15.77
N TYR A 9 8.20 -14.09 16.15
CA TYR A 9 8.09 -14.48 17.56
C TYR A 9 9.45 -14.45 18.25
N HIS A 10 10.47 -15.02 17.61
CA HIS A 10 11.84 -14.94 18.09
C HIS A 10 12.30 -13.49 18.31
N ALA A 11 12.06 -12.60 17.34
CA ALA A 11 12.46 -11.20 17.44
C ALA A 11 11.81 -10.48 18.63
N ASN A 12 10.53 -10.75 18.90
CA ASN A 12 9.81 -10.17 20.03
C ASN A 12 10.34 -10.69 21.37
N ILE A 13 10.53 -12.02 21.50
CA ILE A 13 11.08 -12.66 22.69
C ILE A 13 12.53 -12.18 22.93
N HIS A 14 13.35 -12.18 21.88
CA HIS A 14 14.74 -11.71 21.95
C HIS A 14 14.82 -10.26 22.45
N LYS A 15 13.93 -9.38 21.94
CA LYS A 15 13.89 -7.97 22.36
C LYS A 15 13.49 -7.83 23.84
N ALA A 16 12.52 -8.60 24.30
CA ALA A 16 12.10 -8.61 25.70
C ALA A 16 13.24 -9.11 26.63
N LEU A 17 13.88 -10.21 26.26
CA LEU A 17 15.01 -10.77 27.03
C LEU A 17 16.24 -9.84 27.00
N LYS A 18 16.50 -9.17 25.88
CA LYS A 18 17.55 -8.14 25.80
C LYS A 18 17.28 -6.97 26.74
N TYR A 19 16.01 -6.60 26.92
CA TYR A 19 15.65 -5.60 27.93
C TYR A 19 15.87 -6.13 29.35
N ALA A 20 15.53 -7.41 29.63
CA ALA A 20 15.77 -8.05 30.92
C ALA A 20 17.26 -8.07 31.29
N VAL A 21 18.17 -8.34 30.33
CA VAL A 21 19.63 -8.17 30.51
C VAL A 21 19.99 -6.73 30.84
N LYS A 22 19.38 -5.76 30.13
CA LYS A 22 19.68 -4.34 30.34
C LYS A 22 19.33 -3.82 31.74
N ILE A 23 18.33 -4.45 32.40
CA ILE A 23 17.90 -4.09 33.76
C ILE A 23 18.40 -5.08 34.80
N ASP A 24 19.44 -5.85 34.48
CA ASP A 24 20.11 -6.84 35.37
C ASP A 24 19.17 -7.90 36.00
N LEU A 25 18.06 -8.21 35.28
CA LEU A 25 17.13 -9.26 35.68
C LEU A 25 17.65 -10.67 35.30
N ILE A 26 18.43 -10.77 34.23
CA ILE A 26 19.14 -11.99 33.79
C ILE A 26 20.53 -11.58 33.26
N ASP A 27 21.53 -12.46 33.40
CA ASP A 27 22.90 -12.18 32.99
C ASP A 27 23.11 -12.24 31.47
N VAL A 28 22.42 -13.15 30.79
CA VAL A 28 22.57 -13.39 29.36
C VAL A 28 21.22 -13.59 28.69
N ASN A 29 21.13 -13.25 27.42
CA ASN A 29 19.93 -13.49 26.64
C ASN A 29 19.94 -14.92 26.06
N PRO A 30 19.12 -15.87 26.56
CA PRO A 30 19.09 -17.24 26.04
C PRO A 30 18.64 -17.32 24.57
N ALA A 31 17.92 -16.35 24.07
CA ALA A 31 17.47 -16.31 22.67
C ALA A 31 18.61 -16.06 21.67
N ASP A 32 19.79 -15.60 22.12
CA ASP A 32 20.98 -15.44 21.26
C ASP A 32 21.49 -16.79 20.72
N LYS A 33 21.24 -17.88 21.45
CA LYS A 33 21.67 -19.24 21.10
C LYS A 33 20.66 -20.00 20.22
N VAL A 34 19.51 -19.39 19.91
CA VAL A 34 18.45 -20.05 19.14
C VAL A 34 18.66 -19.84 17.65
N GLU A 35 18.83 -20.93 16.91
CA GLU A 35 18.85 -20.89 15.46
C GLU A 35 17.47 -20.55 14.88
N ARG A 36 17.44 -19.62 13.94
CA ARG A 36 16.22 -19.20 13.27
C ARG A 36 16.05 -19.94 11.95
N PRO A 37 14.81 -20.33 11.59
CA PRO A 37 14.56 -20.93 10.28
C PRO A 37 14.94 -19.97 9.16
N LYS A 38 15.42 -20.50 8.04
CA LYS A 38 15.65 -19.72 6.83
C LYS A 38 14.29 -19.25 6.28
N LYS A 39 14.25 -17.99 5.85
CA LYS A 39 13.07 -17.42 5.21
C LYS A 39 13.09 -17.80 3.74
N ASP A 40 12.02 -18.42 3.27
CA ASP A 40 11.84 -18.63 1.83
C ASP A 40 11.74 -17.26 1.12
N ARG A 41 12.41 -17.16 -0.03
CA ARG A 41 12.27 -15.98 -0.87
C ARG A 41 10.83 -15.93 -1.40
N TYR A 42 10.09 -14.93 -0.98
CA TYR A 42 8.78 -14.63 -1.58
C TYR A 42 9.01 -14.01 -2.97
N VAL A 43 8.57 -14.70 -4.00
CA VAL A 43 8.47 -14.14 -5.35
C VAL A 43 7.09 -13.48 -5.44
N GLY A 44 7.07 -12.16 -5.42
CA GLY A 44 5.83 -11.40 -5.56
C GLY A 44 5.19 -11.66 -6.92
N SER A 45 3.89 -11.96 -6.92
CA SER A 45 3.10 -11.93 -8.14
C SER A 45 2.57 -10.50 -8.33
N PHE A 46 2.82 -9.90 -9.48
CA PHE A 46 2.35 -8.55 -9.81
C PHE A 46 1.64 -8.57 -11.18
N TYR A 47 0.74 -7.65 -11.38
CA TYR A 47 0.01 -7.45 -12.63
C TYR A 47 0.84 -6.61 -13.61
N ASP A 48 0.75 -6.95 -14.88
CA ASP A 48 1.21 -6.10 -15.99
C ASP A 48 0.19 -4.98 -16.30
N ALA A 49 0.46 -4.19 -17.34
CA ALA A 49 -0.37 -3.05 -17.70
C ALA A 49 -1.79 -3.46 -18.11
N ASP A 50 -1.94 -4.54 -18.87
CA ASP A 50 -3.24 -5.02 -19.34
C ASP A 50 -4.06 -5.58 -18.19
N GLU A 51 -3.43 -6.34 -17.29
CA GLU A 51 -4.07 -6.85 -16.06
C GLU A 51 -4.50 -5.72 -15.12
N VAL A 52 -3.70 -4.64 -15.00
CA VAL A 52 -4.06 -3.46 -14.18
C VAL A 52 -5.24 -2.72 -14.80
N ASN A 53 -5.26 -2.51 -16.13
CA ASN A 53 -6.37 -1.89 -16.81
C ASN A 53 -7.66 -2.72 -16.69
N ALA A 54 -7.56 -4.04 -16.88
CA ALA A 54 -8.69 -4.95 -16.67
C ALA A 54 -9.21 -4.90 -15.22
N LEU A 55 -8.31 -4.76 -14.24
CA LEU A 55 -8.67 -4.62 -12.83
C LEU A 55 -9.42 -3.30 -12.57
N PHE A 56 -9.02 -2.19 -13.17
CA PHE A 56 -9.71 -0.91 -13.03
C PHE A 56 -11.15 -1.01 -13.55
N GLU A 57 -11.35 -1.59 -14.73
CA GLU A 57 -12.69 -1.81 -15.28
C GLU A 57 -13.52 -2.78 -14.41
N ALA A 58 -12.89 -3.84 -13.90
CA ALA A 58 -13.55 -4.80 -13.02
C ALA A 58 -14.01 -4.20 -11.67
N ALA A 59 -13.29 -3.19 -11.17
CA ALA A 59 -13.55 -2.55 -9.89
C ALA A 59 -14.53 -1.37 -9.98
N LYS A 60 -14.76 -0.84 -11.18
CA LYS A 60 -15.56 0.35 -11.45
C LYS A 60 -16.94 0.29 -10.79
N GLY A 61 -17.34 1.36 -10.10
CA GLY A 61 -18.60 1.48 -9.38
C GLY A 61 -18.70 0.62 -8.11
N SER A 62 -17.65 -0.14 -7.74
CA SER A 62 -17.60 -0.90 -6.51
C SER A 62 -16.94 -0.11 -5.37
N LYS A 63 -17.18 -0.54 -4.12
CA LYS A 63 -16.48 0.03 -2.95
C LYS A 63 -14.96 -0.17 -2.98
N LEU A 64 -14.45 -1.05 -3.85
CA LEU A 64 -13.03 -1.30 -4.03
C LEU A 64 -12.38 -0.43 -5.11
N GLU A 65 -13.15 0.29 -5.90
CA GLU A 65 -12.64 1.09 -7.02
C GLU A 65 -11.52 2.04 -6.59
N LEU A 66 -11.79 2.94 -5.66
CA LEU A 66 -10.77 3.91 -5.21
C LEU A 66 -9.60 3.26 -4.49
N PRO A 67 -9.79 2.34 -3.52
CA PRO A 67 -8.65 1.60 -2.96
C PRO A 67 -7.78 0.95 -4.02
N ILE A 68 -8.37 0.34 -5.06
CA ILE A 68 -7.63 -0.30 -6.15
C ILE A 68 -6.89 0.73 -7.02
N LEU A 69 -7.55 1.82 -7.41
CA LEU A 69 -6.91 2.91 -8.16
C LEU A 69 -5.71 3.48 -7.41
N PHE A 70 -5.86 3.76 -6.12
CA PHE A 70 -4.77 4.25 -5.30
C PHE A 70 -3.66 3.22 -5.12
N GLY A 71 -4.01 1.94 -4.94
CA GLY A 71 -3.05 0.86 -4.76
C GLY A 71 -2.26 0.55 -6.02
N ALA A 72 -2.91 0.49 -7.18
CA ALA A 72 -2.28 0.09 -8.43
C ALA A 72 -1.59 1.25 -9.16
N PHE A 73 -2.17 2.46 -9.14
CA PHE A 73 -1.58 3.60 -9.83
C PHE A 73 -0.52 4.33 -8.99
N TYR A 74 -0.87 4.69 -7.74
CA TYR A 74 0.06 5.43 -6.85
C TYR A 74 0.90 4.51 -5.96
N GLY A 75 0.64 3.22 -5.96
CA GLY A 75 1.33 2.28 -5.08
C GLY A 75 1.05 2.52 -3.60
N LEU A 76 -0.11 3.10 -3.23
CA LEU A 76 -0.44 3.38 -1.84
C LEU A 76 -0.60 2.08 -1.05
N ARG A 77 -0.12 2.10 0.20
CA ARG A 77 -0.46 1.04 1.15
C ARG A 77 -1.95 1.08 1.43
N ARG A 78 -2.56 -0.06 1.76
CA ARG A 78 -3.99 -0.14 2.10
C ARG A 78 -4.40 0.92 3.14
N SER A 79 -3.59 1.10 4.18
CA SER A 79 -3.85 2.09 5.24
C SER A 79 -3.75 3.53 4.75
N GLU A 80 -2.89 3.82 3.78
CA GLU A 80 -2.75 5.14 3.14
C GLU A 80 -3.94 5.42 2.22
N ALA A 81 -4.36 4.43 1.41
CA ALA A 81 -5.50 4.55 0.51
C ALA A 81 -6.82 4.81 1.27
N ILE A 82 -7.07 4.03 2.33
CA ILE A 82 -8.25 4.20 3.19
C ILE A 82 -8.17 5.49 4.01
N GLY A 83 -6.97 5.88 4.44
CA GLY A 83 -6.73 7.06 5.26
C GLY A 83 -6.72 8.37 4.48
N LEU A 84 -6.84 8.36 3.15
CA LEU A 84 -6.78 9.58 2.36
C LEU A 84 -7.95 10.50 2.71
N LYS A 85 -7.62 11.79 2.98
CA LYS A 85 -8.58 12.83 3.31
C LYS A 85 -8.70 13.86 2.19
N TRP A 86 -9.84 14.55 2.10
CA TRP A 86 -10.09 15.58 1.10
C TRP A 86 -9.13 16.76 1.21
N ASP A 87 -8.69 17.13 2.41
CA ASP A 87 -7.74 18.21 2.66
C ASP A 87 -6.29 17.88 2.27
N ALA A 88 -6.03 16.62 1.90
CA ALA A 88 -4.77 16.16 1.36
C ALA A 88 -4.71 16.23 -0.18
N ILE A 89 -5.79 16.65 -0.84
CA ILE A 89 -5.92 16.78 -2.29
C ILE A 89 -6.03 18.26 -2.63
N ASP A 90 -5.03 18.76 -3.32
CA ASP A 90 -5.02 20.12 -3.86
C ASP A 90 -5.37 20.08 -5.36
N PHE A 91 -6.60 20.49 -5.66
CA PHE A 91 -7.10 20.51 -7.05
C PHE A 91 -6.56 21.70 -7.86
N ASP A 92 -6.06 22.75 -7.22
CA ASP A 92 -5.48 23.92 -7.90
C ASP A 92 -4.04 23.66 -8.30
N GLN A 93 -3.25 23.05 -7.39
CA GLN A 93 -1.87 22.65 -7.65
C GLN A 93 -1.75 21.27 -8.31
N ASN A 94 -2.87 20.55 -8.48
CA ASN A 94 -2.91 19.17 -8.99
C ASN A 94 -1.95 18.25 -8.21
N THR A 95 -2.09 18.20 -6.88
CA THR A 95 -1.27 17.36 -6.01
C THR A 95 -2.11 16.55 -5.04
N ILE A 96 -1.55 15.41 -4.62
CA ILE A 96 -2.09 14.54 -3.57
C ILE A 96 -0.98 14.26 -2.55
N THR A 97 -1.23 14.59 -1.28
CA THR A 97 -0.26 14.44 -0.20
C THR A 97 -0.64 13.25 0.68
N ILE A 98 0.24 12.27 0.77
CA ILE A 98 0.04 11.07 1.59
C ILE A 98 0.62 11.35 2.98
N ARG A 99 -0.27 11.60 3.96
CA ARG A 99 0.12 12.02 5.32
C ARG A 99 -0.68 11.37 6.44
N HIS A 100 -1.76 10.65 6.09
CA HIS A 100 -2.67 10.04 7.05
C HIS A 100 -2.88 8.56 6.74
N THR A 101 -3.08 7.75 7.77
CA THR A 101 -3.33 6.31 7.61
C THR A 101 -4.45 5.86 8.52
N VAL A 102 -5.24 4.89 8.04
CA VAL A 102 -6.21 4.18 8.85
C VAL A 102 -5.89 2.69 8.84
N THR A 103 -5.70 2.14 10.02
CA THR A 103 -5.47 0.71 10.26
C THR A 103 -6.56 0.15 11.15
N SER A 104 -6.58 -1.16 11.33
CA SER A 104 -7.42 -1.79 12.35
C SER A 104 -6.58 -2.74 13.19
N CYS A 105 -6.86 -2.78 14.49
CA CYS A 105 -6.30 -3.76 15.41
C CYS A 105 -7.41 -4.35 16.26
N ASP A 106 -7.15 -5.53 16.81
CA ASP A 106 -8.05 -6.15 17.79
C ASP A 106 -7.57 -5.73 19.19
N LEU A 107 -8.45 -5.06 19.93
CA LEU A 107 -8.23 -4.65 21.31
C LEU A 107 -9.34 -5.27 22.16
N ASP A 108 -8.98 -6.08 23.14
CA ASP A 108 -9.91 -6.78 24.04
C ASP A 108 -11.03 -7.53 23.30
N GLY A 109 -10.66 -8.21 22.21
CA GLY A 109 -11.57 -8.98 21.37
C GLY A 109 -12.49 -8.14 20.46
N LYS A 110 -12.34 -6.82 20.47
CA LYS A 110 -13.07 -5.90 19.60
C LYS A 110 -12.14 -5.30 18.55
N ARG A 111 -12.61 -5.26 17.31
CA ARG A 111 -11.87 -4.60 16.22
C ARG A 111 -12.09 -3.11 16.28
N VAL A 112 -11.02 -2.36 16.48
CA VAL A 112 -11.01 -0.89 16.50
C VAL A 112 -10.24 -0.33 15.32
N LEU A 113 -10.69 0.83 14.82
CA LEU A 113 -9.95 1.61 13.82
C LEU A 113 -8.94 2.50 14.54
N VAL A 114 -7.74 2.54 14.00
CA VAL A 114 -6.67 3.43 14.46
C VAL A 114 -6.30 4.35 13.33
N ALA A 115 -6.71 5.61 13.45
CA ALA A 115 -6.32 6.69 12.56
C ALA A 115 -5.04 7.35 13.11
N SER A 116 -4.09 7.64 12.26
CA SER A 116 -2.81 8.25 12.65
C SER A 116 -2.26 9.09 11.53
N ASP A 117 -1.79 10.28 11.86
CA ASP A 117 -0.95 11.06 10.95
C ASP A 117 0.43 10.41 10.87
N THR A 118 0.90 10.20 9.66
CA THR A 118 2.16 9.48 9.37
C THR A 118 3.39 10.31 9.70
N THR A 119 3.41 10.97 10.84
CA THR A 119 4.52 11.86 11.27
C THR A 119 5.72 11.11 11.83
N LYS A 120 5.67 9.76 11.96
CA LYS A 120 6.76 8.96 12.58
C LYS A 120 8.06 8.91 11.77
N THR A 121 8.01 9.12 10.46
CA THR A 121 9.22 9.23 9.62
C THR A 121 8.98 10.20 8.48
N LYS A 122 9.92 11.14 8.24
CA LYS A 122 9.88 12.07 7.10
C LYS A 122 9.72 11.38 5.74
N SER A 123 10.14 10.13 5.61
CA SER A 123 10.05 9.34 4.38
C SER A 123 8.64 8.80 4.06
N SER A 124 7.73 8.79 5.02
CA SER A 124 6.35 8.31 4.81
C SER A 124 5.43 9.38 4.23
N MET A 125 5.73 10.65 4.51
CA MET A 125 4.99 11.78 3.95
C MET A 125 5.55 12.13 2.58
N ARG A 126 4.71 12.12 1.56
CA ARG A 126 5.08 12.43 0.18
C ARG A 126 3.94 13.08 -0.56
N THR A 127 4.28 13.97 -1.48
CA THR A 127 3.33 14.60 -2.39
C THR A 127 3.55 14.05 -3.79
N LEU A 128 2.47 13.61 -4.41
CA LEU A 128 2.43 13.01 -5.74
C LEU A 128 1.57 13.88 -6.67
N PRO A 129 1.81 13.88 -7.99
CA PRO A 129 0.96 14.60 -8.93
C PRO A 129 -0.43 13.98 -9.00
N LEU A 130 -1.46 14.80 -8.97
CA LEU A 130 -2.84 14.41 -9.23
C LEU A 130 -3.08 14.40 -10.73
N VAL A 131 -3.02 13.21 -11.32
CA VAL A 131 -3.16 13.06 -12.79
C VAL A 131 -4.62 13.29 -13.27
N PRO A 132 -4.84 13.68 -14.53
CA PRO A 132 -6.15 14.11 -15.03
C PRO A 132 -7.29 13.12 -14.75
N PHE A 133 -7.15 11.84 -15.10
CA PHE A 133 -8.21 10.85 -14.89
C PHE A 133 -8.59 10.66 -13.42
N MET A 134 -7.60 10.72 -12.53
CA MET A 134 -7.83 10.62 -11.08
C MET A 134 -8.51 11.88 -10.54
N ARG A 135 -8.10 13.05 -11.05
CA ARG A 135 -8.72 14.33 -10.72
C ARG A 135 -10.22 14.34 -11.08
N GLU A 136 -10.55 13.92 -12.28
CA GLU A 136 -11.94 13.81 -12.76
C GLU A 136 -12.75 12.84 -11.88
N ARG A 137 -12.20 11.65 -11.62
CA ARG A 137 -12.87 10.66 -10.76
C ARG A 137 -13.11 11.18 -9.33
N LEU A 138 -12.13 11.89 -8.76
CA LEU A 138 -12.27 12.47 -7.43
C LEU A 138 -13.27 13.63 -7.37
N LEU A 139 -13.35 14.46 -8.40
CA LEU A 139 -14.38 15.51 -8.50
C LEU A 139 -15.78 14.89 -8.56
N THR A 140 -15.98 13.91 -9.44
CA THR A 140 -17.25 13.16 -9.54
C THR A 140 -17.61 12.51 -8.19
N LEU A 141 -16.65 11.89 -7.53
CA LEU A 141 -16.86 11.29 -6.21
C LEU A 141 -17.32 12.33 -5.17
N LYS A 142 -16.73 13.52 -5.20
CA LYS A 142 -17.11 14.60 -4.27
C LYS A 142 -18.56 15.00 -4.45
N GLU A 143 -19.03 15.06 -5.69
CA GLU A 143 -20.44 15.30 -6.03
C GLU A 143 -21.33 14.12 -5.60
N GLU A 144 -20.92 12.88 -5.87
CA GLU A 144 -21.61 11.67 -5.43
C GLU A 144 -21.78 11.64 -3.90
N GLN A 145 -20.74 11.98 -3.14
CA GLN A 145 -20.80 12.02 -1.67
C GLN A 145 -21.73 13.13 -1.16
N GLN A 146 -21.76 14.28 -1.82
CA GLN A 146 -22.69 15.36 -1.48
C GLN A 146 -24.13 14.94 -1.72
N GLU A 147 -24.41 14.30 -2.86
CA GLU A 147 -25.75 13.81 -3.19
C GLU A 147 -26.20 12.70 -2.23
N ASN A 148 -25.32 11.73 -1.95
CA ASN A 148 -25.59 10.67 -0.98
C ASN A 148 -25.92 11.24 0.40
N ARG A 149 -25.19 12.28 0.83
CA ARG A 149 -25.45 12.98 2.08
C ARG A 149 -26.82 13.66 2.07
N ARG A 150 -27.22 14.26 0.95
CA ARG A 150 -28.54 14.87 0.77
C ARG A 150 -29.66 13.83 0.83
N LEU A 151 -29.49 12.72 0.12
CA LEU A 151 -30.47 11.63 0.07
C LEU A 151 -30.63 10.89 1.40
N CYS A 152 -29.54 10.54 2.06
CA CYS A 152 -29.57 9.86 3.35
C CYS A 152 -29.96 10.77 4.53
N GLY A 153 -29.85 12.08 4.40
CA GLY A 153 -30.24 13.04 5.42
C GLY A 153 -29.65 12.75 6.79
N ARG A 154 -30.51 12.49 7.78
CA ARG A 154 -30.09 12.20 9.16
C ARG A 154 -29.40 10.86 9.35
N SER A 155 -29.60 9.93 8.43
CA SER A 155 -28.98 8.59 8.45
C SER A 155 -27.56 8.58 7.92
N TYR A 156 -27.09 9.68 7.33
CA TYR A 156 -25.71 9.77 6.85
C TYR A 156 -24.72 9.86 8.00
N ILE A 157 -23.69 9.02 7.98
CA ILE A 157 -22.63 8.96 9.00
C ILE A 157 -21.71 10.16 8.80
N LYS A 158 -21.64 11.05 9.79
CA LYS A 158 -20.88 12.30 9.71
C LYS A 158 -19.45 12.19 10.26
N GLU A 159 -19.12 11.08 10.91
CA GLU A 159 -17.81 10.83 11.52
C GLU A 159 -16.66 10.85 10.48
N TYR A 160 -16.94 10.43 9.24
CA TYR A 160 -15.93 10.27 8.20
C TYR A 160 -16.05 11.24 7.02
N LEU A 161 -16.66 12.41 7.24
CA LEU A 161 -16.89 13.44 6.19
C LEU A 161 -15.60 13.94 5.54
N GLU A 162 -14.50 13.88 6.24
CA GLU A 162 -13.18 14.30 5.75
C GLU A 162 -12.48 13.24 4.89
N TYR A 163 -12.97 11.99 4.87
CA TYR A 163 -12.33 10.89 4.16
C TYR A 163 -12.85 10.72 2.75
N VAL A 164 -11.93 10.32 1.85
CA VAL A 164 -12.24 10.05 0.46
C VAL A 164 -12.91 8.68 0.28
N CYS A 165 -12.41 7.67 0.98
CA CYS A 165 -12.90 6.29 0.86
C CYS A 165 -14.06 5.99 1.83
N VAL A 166 -15.23 6.55 1.56
CA VAL A 166 -16.47 6.23 2.29
C VAL A 166 -17.49 5.57 1.37
N ASN A 167 -18.44 4.85 1.95
CA ASN A 167 -19.56 4.24 1.21
C ASN A 167 -20.73 5.23 1.06
N GLU A 168 -21.84 4.76 0.46
CA GLU A 168 -23.01 5.55 0.11
C GLU A 168 -23.72 6.17 1.32
N ILE A 169 -23.57 5.57 2.51
CA ILE A 169 -24.11 6.12 3.77
C ILE A 169 -23.09 6.91 4.59
N GLY A 170 -21.92 7.20 4.03
CA GLY A 170 -20.86 7.96 4.69
C GLY A 170 -19.99 7.15 5.67
N ASP A 171 -20.14 5.82 5.77
CA ASP A 171 -19.27 4.99 6.59
C ASP A 171 -17.93 4.73 5.89
N LEU A 172 -16.84 4.77 6.65
CA LEU A 172 -15.49 4.53 6.14
C LEU A 172 -15.36 3.11 5.59
N ILE A 173 -14.75 2.97 4.41
CA ILE A 173 -14.38 1.66 3.86
C ILE A 173 -13.29 1.06 4.76
N LYS A 174 -13.65 0.00 5.49
CA LYS A 174 -12.77 -0.55 6.54
C LYS A 174 -11.61 -1.36 5.96
N PRO A 175 -10.41 -1.29 6.57
CA PRO A 175 -9.24 -2.01 6.05
C PRO A 175 -9.44 -3.51 5.83
N HIS A 176 -10.19 -4.19 6.72
CA HIS A 176 -10.49 -5.60 6.57
C HIS A 176 -11.40 -5.88 5.37
N TYR A 177 -12.37 -4.98 5.07
CA TYR A 177 -13.24 -5.12 3.90
C TYR A 177 -12.42 -5.21 2.62
N VAL A 178 -11.41 -4.32 2.46
CA VAL A 178 -10.52 -4.35 1.29
C VAL A 178 -9.77 -5.69 1.21
N THR A 179 -9.24 -6.17 2.34
CA THR A 179 -8.49 -7.44 2.37
C THR A 179 -9.32 -8.66 2.01
N GLU A 180 -10.59 -8.69 2.46
CA GLU A 180 -11.49 -9.83 2.26
C GLU A 180 -12.22 -9.77 0.91
N SER A 181 -12.54 -8.56 0.44
CA SER A 181 -13.34 -8.39 -0.78
C SER A 181 -12.49 -8.35 -2.05
N PHE A 182 -11.22 -7.91 -1.97
CA PHE A 182 -10.33 -7.87 -3.11
C PHE A 182 -10.12 -9.26 -3.76
N PRO A 183 -9.75 -10.33 -3.02
CA PRO A 183 -9.65 -11.67 -3.61
C PRO A 183 -10.99 -12.19 -4.17
N LYS A 184 -12.11 -11.83 -3.54
CA LYS A 184 -13.45 -12.21 -4.03
C LYS A 184 -13.76 -11.54 -5.36
N LEU A 185 -13.41 -10.26 -5.52
CA LEU A 185 -13.54 -9.53 -6.78
C LEU A 185 -12.73 -10.22 -7.88
N LEU A 186 -11.44 -10.50 -7.64
CA LEU A 186 -10.59 -11.16 -8.60
C LEU A 186 -11.15 -12.52 -9.03
N LYS A 187 -11.61 -13.33 -8.06
CA LYS A 187 -12.24 -14.63 -8.34
C LYS A 187 -13.51 -14.48 -9.18
N ALA A 188 -14.38 -13.54 -8.82
CA ALA A 188 -15.64 -13.29 -9.53
C ALA A 188 -15.44 -12.82 -10.98
N LYS A 189 -14.32 -12.15 -11.25
CA LYS A 189 -13.95 -11.66 -12.59
C LYS A 189 -13.00 -12.58 -13.35
N GLY A 190 -12.70 -13.78 -12.81
CA GLY A 190 -11.79 -14.74 -13.44
C GLY A 190 -10.34 -14.25 -13.51
N MET A 191 -9.95 -13.30 -12.69
CA MET A 191 -8.62 -12.71 -12.70
C MET A 191 -7.63 -13.53 -11.87
N ARG A 192 -6.35 -13.45 -12.20
CA ARG A 192 -5.26 -14.08 -11.46
C ARG A 192 -5.23 -13.57 -10.02
N GLN A 193 -5.13 -14.49 -9.05
CA GLN A 193 -5.17 -14.15 -7.64
C GLN A 193 -3.85 -13.52 -7.19
N ILE A 194 -3.94 -12.29 -6.70
CA ILE A 194 -2.86 -11.55 -6.03
C ILE A 194 -3.39 -10.96 -4.72
N ARG A 195 -2.50 -10.56 -3.83
CA ARG A 195 -2.89 -9.81 -2.62
C ARG A 195 -3.07 -8.32 -2.96
N TYR A 196 -3.89 -7.61 -2.23
CA TYR A 196 -4.03 -6.16 -2.39
C TYR A 196 -2.67 -5.43 -2.32
N HIS A 197 -1.76 -5.88 -1.44
CA HIS A 197 -0.43 -5.27 -1.32
C HIS A 197 0.44 -5.47 -2.58
N ASP A 198 0.16 -6.50 -3.37
CA ASP A 198 0.89 -6.78 -4.61
C ASP A 198 0.58 -5.75 -5.72
N LEU A 199 -0.52 -4.97 -5.61
CA LEU A 199 -0.80 -3.82 -6.47
C LEU A 199 0.32 -2.76 -6.41
N ARG A 200 0.89 -2.57 -5.22
CA ARG A 200 2.06 -1.69 -5.05
C ARG A 200 3.30 -2.25 -5.75
N HIS A 201 3.46 -3.57 -5.80
CA HIS A 201 4.50 -4.22 -6.60
C HIS A 201 4.24 -4.05 -8.10
N SER A 202 2.98 -4.14 -8.52
CA SER A 202 2.57 -3.87 -9.91
C SER A 202 2.91 -2.42 -10.32
N CYS A 203 2.55 -1.44 -9.48
CA CYS A 203 2.93 -0.03 -9.69
C CYS A 203 4.44 0.13 -9.87
N ALA A 204 5.23 -0.45 -8.97
CA ALA A 204 6.68 -0.38 -9.03
C ALA A 204 7.25 -1.01 -10.30
N SER A 205 6.74 -2.19 -10.70
CA SER A 205 7.17 -2.89 -11.90
C SER A 205 6.84 -2.12 -13.18
N LEU A 206 5.64 -1.50 -13.23
CA LEU A 206 5.22 -0.67 -14.36
C LEU A 206 6.08 0.59 -14.49
N LEU A 207 6.40 1.26 -13.38
CA LEU A 207 7.31 2.41 -13.39
C LEU A 207 8.69 2.01 -13.92
N LEU A 208 9.22 0.88 -13.46
CA LEU A 208 10.52 0.40 -13.94
C LEU A 208 10.50 0.02 -15.42
N ALA A 209 9.47 -0.72 -15.87
CA ALA A 209 9.31 -1.11 -17.26
C ALA A 209 9.24 0.11 -18.21
N ASN A 210 8.79 1.26 -17.69
CA ASN A 210 8.79 2.55 -18.40
C ASN A 210 10.08 3.38 -18.16
N GLY A 211 11.15 2.78 -17.67
CA GLY A 211 12.47 3.41 -17.57
C GLY A 211 12.61 4.40 -16.40
N VAL A 212 11.67 4.43 -15.44
CA VAL A 212 11.76 5.33 -14.28
C VAL A 212 12.91 4.85 -13.37
N PRO A 213 13.85 5.72 -12.99
CA PRO A 213 14.98 5.36 -12.12
C PRO A 213 14.51 4.83 -10.76
N MET A 214 15.21 3.81 -10.25
CA MET A 214 14.91 3.16 -8.96
C MET A 214 14.77 4.13 -7.80
N LYS A 215 15.56 5.21 -7.77
CA LYS A 215 15.51 6.24 -6.74
C LYS A 215 14.16 6.98 -6.77
N GLN A 216 13.69 7.34 -7.95
CA GLN A 216 12.39 8.00 -8.12
C GLN A 216 11.24 7.07 -7.75
N ILE A 217 11.34 5.77 -8.08
CA ILE A 217 10.35 4.75 -7.68
C ILE A 217 10.32 4.62 -6.15
N GLN A 218 11.48 4.63 -5.48
CA GLN A 218 11.57 4.62 -4.03
C GLN A 218 10.84 5.82 -3.40
N GLU A 219 11.04 7.02 -3.95
CA GLU A 219 10.39 8.26 -3.51
C GLU A 219 8.89 8.25 -3.78
N TRP A 220 8.47 7.83 -4.98
CA TRP A 220 7.07 7.66 -5.36
C TRP A 220 6.32 6.77 -4.39
N LEU A 221 6.90 5.63 -4.09
CA LEU A 221 6.30 4.65 -3.19
C LEU A 221 6.43 5.06 -1.71
N GLY A 222 7.41 5.87 -1.32
CA GLY A 222 7.73 6.18 0.07
C GLY A 222 8.31 4.97 0.81
N HIS A 223 9.30 4.30 0.20
CA HIS A 223 10.07 3.26 0.86
C HIS A 223 11.19 3.87 1.69
N SER A 224 11.22 3.56 3.00
CA SER A 224 12.30 4.00 3.89
C SER A 224 13.62 3.28 3.61
N ASP A 225 13.56 2.07 3.04
CA ASP A 225 14.71 1.24 2.74
C ASP A 225 14.73 0.88 1.24
N PHE A 226 15.86 1.19 0.59
CA PHE A 226 16.12 0.87 -0.80
C PHE A 226 16.10 -0.64 -1.08
N SER A 227 16.50 -1.46 -0.11
CA SER A 227 16.51 -2.92 -0.25
C SER A 227 15.11 -3.47 -0.53
N THR A 228 14.07 -2.84 0.02
CA THR A 228 12.66 -3.20 -0.27
C THR A 228 12.32 -2.98 -1.74
N THR A 229 12.79 -1.89 -2.33
CA THR A 229 12.63 -1.60 -3.75
C THR A 229 13.47 -2.58 -4.57
N ALA A 230 14.75 -2.76 -4.26
CA ALA A 230 15.68 -3.64 -4.97
C ALA A 230 15.23 -5.11 -5.00
N ASN A 231 14.65 -5.63 -3.92
CA ASN A 231 14.16 -7.01 -3.85
C ASN A 231 12.97 -7.29 -4.79
N ILE A 232 12.17 -6.28 -5.14
CA ILE A 232 11.10 -6.40 -6.12
C ILE A 232 11.69 -6.64 -7.52
N TYR A 233 12.89 -6.13 -7.79
CA TYR A 233 13.52 -6.06 -9.10
C TYR A 233 14.53 -7.17 -9.40
N ALA A 234 14.90 -7.98 -8.42
CA ALA A 234 15.86 -9.07 -8.61
C ALA A 234 15.44 -10.08 -9.70
N HIS A 235 14.18 -10.05 -10.12
CA HIS A 235 13.61 -10.90 -11.16
C HIS A 235 13.48 -10.25 -12.55
N LEU A 236 13.57 -8.90 -12.63
CA LEU A 236 13.47 -8.16 -13.91
C LEU A 236 14.86 -7.95 -14.56
N ASP A 237 15.88 -8.57 -14.02
CA ASP A 237 17.30 -8.22 -14.17
C ASP A 237 17.89 -8.49 -15.59
N TYR A 238 17.25 -9.31 -16.44
CA TYR A 238 17.85 -9.65 -17.74
C TYR A 238 17.60 -8.58 -18.81
N SER A 239 16.42 -8.00 -18.87
CA SER A 239 16.13 -6.92 -19.84
C SER A 239 16.90 -5.64 -19.54
N SER A 240 17.08 -5.31 -18.26
CA SER A 240 17.93 -4.18 -17.85
C SER A 240 19.42 -4.41 -18.13
N LYS A 241 19.89 -5.67 -18.15
CA LYS A 241 21.27 -6.00 -18.57
C LYS A 241 21.46 -5.81 -20.08
N LEU A 242 20.45 -6.13 -20.90
CA LEU A 242 20.48 -5.85 -22.34
C LEU A 242 20.54 -4.35 -22.61
N THR A 243 19.69 -3.56 -21.95
CA THR A 243 19.70 -2.10 -22.07
C THR A 243 21.04 -1.49 -21.60
N SER A 244 21.66 -2.06 -20.56
CA SER A 244 22.97 -1.65 -20.08
C SER A 244 24.09 -2.02 -21.08
N ALA A 245 23.99 -3.18 -21.72
CA ALA A 245 24.92 -3.59 -22.76
C ALA A 245 24.83 -2.68 -23.99
N ASP A 246 23.60 -2.36 -24.42
CA ASP A 246 23.36 -1.41 -25.52
C ASP A 246 23.88 -0.02 -25.21
N ALA A 247 23.69 0.48 -23.98
CA ALA A 247 24.22 1.76 -23.54
C ALA A 247 25.77 1.77 -23.53
N MET A 248 26.41 0.67 -23.15
CA MET A 248 27.87 0.52 -23.22
C MET A 248 28.35 0.50 -24.68
N LEU A 249 27.67 -0.23 -25.57
CA LEU A 249 27.99 -0.25 -26.99
C LEU A 249 27.86 1.14 -27.63
N ASN A 250 26.80 1.86 -27.32
CA ASN A 250 26.57 3.22 -27.82
C ASN A 250 27.54 4.27 -27.21
N GLY A 251 28.10 4.00 -26.04
CA GLY A 251 29.06 4.90 -25.37
C GLY A 251 30.53 4.63 -25.76
N LEU A 252 30.83 3.48 -26.34
CA LEU A 252 32.17 3.09 -26.77
C LEU A 252 32.39 3.18 -28.30
N GLY A 253 31.34 3.41 -29.07
CA GLY A 253 31.38 3.60 -30.53
C GLY A 253 31.37 5.03 -30.94
#